data_eaa343db17e292fa6ecea20e1f8fbc38
#
_entry.id   eaa343db17e292fa6ecea20e1f8fbc38
#
_cell.length_a   1.000
_cell.length_b   1.000
_cell.length_c   1.000
_cell.angle_alpha   90.00
_cell.angle_beta   90.00
_cell.angle_gamma   90.00
#
_symmetry.space_group_name_H-M   'P 1'
#
loop_
_entity.id
_entity.type
_entity.pdbx_description
1 polymer ?
#
loop_
_entity_poly.entity_id
_entity_poly.type
_entity_poly.pdbx_seq_one_letter_code
_entity_poly.pdbx_strand_id
1 'polypeptide(L)'
;MKVPTVAIVGRPNVGKSTIFNKLVGKKIAIIEDTPGVTRDRIYGTVNYKNYKFHLIDTGGIDVSEEDFNNEIIIQANIAIEEADIIVFVVNGLEELNQNDFIIRDILMKSGKKVLVAVNKLDNPKREENIYNYYELGFEDVLPISGEHSLGLSDLLDKITENFTENNMEEEKDDRIKFCLIGRPNVGKSSLVNALLNEEKVIVSPIAGTTRDAIDTEFTYNQKKYVAIDTAGIRKSGKIFERIEKYSVLRSMKAIERSDVCLLVINAEEGIIEHDKHIASYALEEGKPIIIVVNKWDTVNDKNDISTFTKLVRSEFKFLSF
;
A
#
# COMPACT_ATOMS: atom_id res chain seq x y z
N MET A 1 -16.61 -1.46 -0.55
CA MET A 1 -16.18 -0.05 -0.26
C MET A 1 -14.67 0.05 -0.36
N LYS A 2 -14.10 1.21 -0.71
CA LYS A 2 -12.65 1.43 -0.74
C LYS A 2 -12.14 1.58 0.69
N VAL A 3 -11.18 0.75 1.11
CA VAL A 3 -10.51 0.92 2.40
C VAL A 3 -9.66 2.20 2.35
N PRO A 4 -9.87 3.18 3.25
CA PRO A 4 -9.12 4.43 3.24
C PRO A 4 -7.62 4.20 3.49
N THR A 5 -6.79 5.10 2.99
CA THR A 5 -5.34 5.05 3.18
C THR A 5 -4.86 6.29 3.91
N VAL A 6 -4.03 6.09 4.93
CA VAL A 6 -3.40 7.13 5.74
C VAL A 6 -1.90 7.06 5.56
N ALA A 7 -1.23 8.17 5.24
CA ALA A 7 0.22 8.20 5.15
C ALA A 7 0.84 9.01 6.29
N ILE A 8 1.93 8.50 6.86
CA ILE A 8 2.74 9.20 7.85
C ILE A 8 3.91 9.86 7.14
N VAL A 9 4.00 11.19 7.22
CA VAL A 9 5.04 12.01 6.60
C VAL A 9 5.75 12.84 7.67
N GLY A 10 6.99 13.18 7.47
CA GLY A 10 7.77 14.03 8.35
C GLY A 10 9.26 13.82 8.12
N ARG A 11 10.09 14.74 8.60
CA ARG A 11 11.54 14.61 8.51
C ARG A 11 12.07 13.35 9.23
N PRO A 12 13.28 12.89 8.96
CA PRO A 12 13.90 11.78 9.70
C PRO A 12 13.93 12.03 11.21
N ASN A 13 13.87 10.95 11.98
CA ASN A 13 14.01 10.94 13.45
C ASN A 13 12.90 11.65 14.24
N VAL A 14 11.79 12.06 13.61
CA VAL A 14 10.61 12.59 14.34
C VAL A 14 9.76 11.48 14.98
N GLY A 15 10.05 10.20 14.69
CA GLY A 15 9.38 9.04 15.29
C GLY A 15 8.25 8.44 14.44
N LYS A 16 8.27 8.63 13.11
CA LYS A 16 7.26 8.06 12.18
C LYS A 16 7.09 6.55 12.36
N SER A 17 8.17 5.80 12.29
CA SER A 17 8.14 4.33 12.39
C SER A 17 7.72 3.85 13.78
N THR A 18 8.00 4.62 14.84
CA THR A 18 7.49 4.32 16.19
C THR A 18 5.98 4.43 16.23
N ILE A 19 5.42 5.51 15.68
CA ILE A 19 3.96 5.73 15.58
C ILE A 19 3.34 4.63 14.71
N PHE A 20 3.91 4.37 13.53
CA PHE A 20 3.45 3.31 12.64
C PHE A 20 3.36 1.96 13.36
N ASN A 21 4.44 1.52 14.01
CA ASN A 21 4.48 0.24 14.73
C ASN A 21 3.46 0.16 15.86
N LYS A 22 3.20 1.28 16.55
CA LYS A 22 2.20 1.34 17.62
C LYS A 22 0.77 1.26 17.08
N LEU A 23 0.49 1.92 15.95
CA LEU A 23 -0.84 1.94 15.35
C LEU A 23 -1.21 0.61 14.66
N VAL A 24 -0.25 -0.01 13.97
CA VAL A 24 -0.46 -1.32 13.32
C VAL A 24 -0.58 -2.45 14.36
N GLY A 25 0.04 -2.31 15.55
CA GLY A 25 -0.03 -3.29 16.62
C GLY A 25 0.78 -4.57 16.35
N LYS A 26 0.88 -5.46 17.37
CA LYS A 26 1.69 -6.69 17.31
C LYS A 26 1.11 -7.80 16.42
N LYS A 27 -0.10 -7.64 15.86
CA LYS A 27 -0.82 -8.74 15.19
C LYS A 27 -0.72 -8.75 13.66
N ILE A 28 -0.21 -7.69 13.02
CA ILE A 28 -0.12 -7.64 11.56
C ILE A 28 1.19 -6.95 11.15
N ALA A 29 2.29 -7.35 11.74
CA ALA A 29 3.59 -7.13 11.17
C ALA A 29 4.06 -8.50 10.69
N ILE A 30 3.92 -8.79 9.42
CA ILE A 30 4.65 -9.90 8.80
C ILE A 30 6.12 -9.49 8.86
N ILE A 31 6.78 -9.93 9.92
CA ILE A 31 8.21 -9.73 10.09
C ILE A 31 8.78 -11.11 10.34
N GLU A 32 9.36 -11.69 9.33
CA GLU A 32 10.42 -12.65 9.56
C GLU A 32 11.73 -11.87 9.76
N ASP A 33 12.38 -12.11 10.91
CA ASP A 33 13.74 -11.67 11.17
C ASP A 33 14.70 -12.47 10.28
N THR A 34 14.85 -12.06 9.02
CA THR A 34 15.96 -12.51 8.19
C THR A 34 17.08 -11.46 8.31
N PRO A 35 18.30 -11.85 8.75
CA PRO A 35 19.43 -10.93 8.81
C PRO A 35 19.75 -10.41 7.40
N GLY A 36 19.52 -9.12 7.14
CA GLY A 36 19.79 -8.45 5.87
C GLY A 36 18.59 -7.79 5.19
N VAL A 37 17.35 -7.97 5.67
CA VAL A 37 16.14 -7.37 5.09
C VAL A 37 15.42 -6.51 6.15
N THR A 38 16.02 -5.38 6.49
CA THR A 38 15.46 -4.39 7.44
C THR A 38 14.51 -3.38 6.78
N ARG A 39 13.88 -3.70 5.62
CA ARG A 39 13.23 -2.70 4.74
C ARG A 39 11.73 -2.87 4.47
N ASP A 40 11.03 -3.84 5.03
CA ASP A 40 9.67 -4.18 4.61
C ASP A 40 8.52 -3.68 5.50
N ARG A 41 8.74 -2.69 6.36
CA ARG A 41 7.70 -2.14 7.26
C ARG A 41 7.05 -0.85 6.74
N ILE A 42 6.79 -0.75 5.45
CA ILE A 42 6.24 0.49 4.87
C ILE A 42 4.73 0.53 4.92
N TYR A 43 4.07 -0.63 4.98
CA TYR A 43 2.61 -0.73 4.90
C TYR A 43 2.04 -1.59 6.03
N GLY A 44 0.90 -1.17 6.55
CA GLY A 44 0.17 -1.94 7.55
C GLY A 44 -1.31 -1.67 7.49
N THR A 45 -2.11 -2.57 8.05
CA THR A 45 -3.54 -2.40 8.21
C THR A 45 -3.85 -2.08 9.66
N VAL A 46 -4.64 -1.04 9.88
CA VAL A 46 -5.11 -0.64 11.21
C VAL A 46 -6.59 -0.93 11.34
N ASN A 47 -6.96 -1.66 12.39
CA ASN A 47 -8.35 -1.86 12.79
C ASN A 47 -8.59 -1.05 14.08
N TYR A 48 -9.46 -0.05 14.00
CA TYR A 48 -9.79 0.81 15.13
C TYR A 48 -11.29 1.00 15.25
N LYS A 49 -11.89 0.58 16.37
CA LYS A 49 -13.34 0.53 16.55
C LYS A 49 -14.00 -0.26 15.39
N ASN A 50 -14.88 0.37 14.63
CA ASN A 50 -15.57 -0.21 13.46
C ASN A 50 -14.92 0.18 12.13
N TYR A 51 -13.72 0.76 12.16
CA TYR A 51 -13.01 1.25 10.98
C TYR A 51 -11.80 0.39 10.67
N LYS A 52 -11.58 0.14 9.36
CA LYS A 52 -10.37 -0.47 8.82
C LYS A 52 -9.74 0.51 7.84
N PHE A 53 -8.42 0.73 7.93
CA PHE A 53 -7.69 1.57 6.97
C PHE A 53 -6.24 1.08 6.80
N HIS A 54 -5.64 1.44 5.67
CA HIS A 54 -4.23 1.21 5.42
C HIS A 54 -3.39 2.34 5.97
N LEU A 55 -2.23 2.00 6.55
CA LEU A 55 -1.25 2.94 7.03
C LEU A 55 0.05 2.79 6.27
N ILE A 56 0.65 3.91 5.82
CA ILE A 56 1.92 3.95 5.11
C ILE A 56 2.95 4.70 5.97
N ASP A 57 4.10 4.07 6.24
CA ASP A 57 5.28 4.77 6.75
C ASP A 57 6.18 5.21 5.59
N THR A 58 6.18 6.49 5.27
CA THR A 58 7.03 7.02 4.20
C THR A 58 8.51 7.09 4.59
N GLY A 59 8.84 7.00 5.89
CA GLY A 59 10.22 7.05 6.39
C GLY A 59 11.07 5.83 6.10
N GLY A 60 10.45 4.70 5.75
CA GLY A 60 11.15 3.48 5.32
C GLY A 60 11.54 3.47 3.83
N ILE A 61 11.31 4.57 3.10
CA ILE A 61 11.66 4.68 1.68
C ILE A 61 13.10 5.18 1.58
N ASP A 62 14.03 4.27 1.25
CA ASP A 62 15.42 4.65 0.98
C ASP A 62 15.54 5.37 -0.36
N VAL A 63 16.05 6.58 -0.31
CA VAL A 63 16.62 7.31 -1.43
C VAL A 63 18.10 7.50 -1.11
N SER A 64 18.99 7.32 -2.09
CA SER A 64 20.45 7.41 -1.93
C SER A 64 20.86 8.66 -1.13
N GLU A 65 21.84 8.50 -0.23
CA GLU A 65 22.30 9.47 0.76
C GLU A 65 22.73 10.86 0.21
N GLU A 66 22.79 11.04 -1.10
CA GLU A 66 23.35 12.26 -1.69
C GLU A 66 22.42 13.47 -1.74
N ASP A 67 21.10 13.33 -1.44
CA ASP A 67 20.16 14.46 -1.58
C ASP A 67 18.98 14.40 -0.60
N PHE A 68 19.27 14.76 0.66
CA PHE A 68 18.33 14.76 1.78
C PHE A 68 17.02 15.54 1.52
N ASN A 69 17.10 16.66 0.79
CA ASN A 69 15.93 17.46 0.43
C ASN A 69 15.05 16.73 -0.60
N ASN A 70 15.66 15.99 -1.54
CA ASN A 70 14.92 15.20 -2.52
C ASN A 70 14.19 14.03 -1.86
N GLU A 71 14.74 13.42 -0.82
CA GLU A 71 14.08 12.36 -0.06
C GLU A 71 12.78 12.85 0.58
N ILE A 72 12.82 13.99 1.25
CA ILE A 72 11.67 14.62 1.90
C ILE A 72 10.56 14.93 0.88
N ILE A 73 10.93 15.49 -0.27
CA ILE A 73 10.00 15.82 -1.35
C ILE A 73 9.35 14.55 -1.93
N ILE A 74 10.14 13.51 -2.13
CA ILE A 74 9.64 12.22 -2.63
C ILE A 74 8.64 11.62 -1.63
N GLN A 75 8.96 11.59 -0.34
CA GLN A 75 8.08 11.07 0.70
C GLN A 75 6.75 11.83 0.74
N ALA A 76 6.78 13.17 0.67
CA ALA A 76 5.58 13.99 0.65
C ALA A 76 4.72 13.75 -0.60
N ASN A 77 5.32 13.67 -1.78
CA ASN A 77 4.60 13.40 -3.03
C ASN A 77 3.94 12.01 -3.01
N ILE A 78 4.62 11.03 -2.47
CA ILE A 78 4.09 9.69 -2.26
C ILE A 78 2.82 9.71 -1.42
N ALA A 79 2.89 10.36 -0.26
CA ALA A 79 1.75 10.50 0.63
C ALA A 79 0.58 11.19 -0.07
N ILE A 80 0.86 12.22 -0.87
CA ILE A 80 -0.17 12.96 -1.61
C ILE A 80 -0.86 12.07 -2.66
N GLU A 81 -0.11 11.26 -3.39
CA GLU A 81 -0.68 10.40 -4.44
C GLU A 81 -1.52 9.27 -3.88
N GLU A 82 -1.08 8.63 -2.79
CA GLU A 82 -1.66 7.38 -2.31
C GLU A 82 -2.64 7.53 -1.15
N ALA A 83 -2.48 8.57 -0.32
CA ALA A 83 -3.28 8.71 0.89
C ALA A 83 -4.57 9.51 0.68
N ASP A 84 -5.60 9.11 1.42
CA ASP A 84 -6.84 9.89 1.59
C ASP A 84 -6.66 10.94 2.71
N ILE A 85 -5.85 10.61 3.74
CA ILE A 85 -5.48 11.49 4.86
C ILE A 85 -3.97 11.40 5.09
N ILE A 86 -3.35 12.52 5.44
CA ILE A 86 -1.92 12.60 5.75
C ILE A 86 -1.71 12.97 7.21
N VAL A 87 -0.89 12.20 7.92
CA VAL A 87 -0.41 12.52 9.27
C VAL A 87 0.99 13.10 9.14
N PHE A 88 1.10 14.42 9.32
CA PHE A 88 2.37 15.13 9.31
C PHE A 88 2.98 15.12 10.71
N VAL A 89 4.03 14.34 10.90
CA VAL A 89 4.71 14.17 12.19
C VAL A 89 5.86 15.17 12.33
N VAL A 90 5.84 15.91 13.41
CA VAL A 90 6.89 16.85 13.80
C VAL A 90 7.43 16.54 15.20
N ASN A 91 8.65 16.98 15.51
CA ASN A 91 9.29 16.71 16.81
C ASN A 91 8.91 17.79 17.84
N GLY A 92 8.18 17.42 18.89
CA GLY A 92 7.74 18.32 19.95
C GLY A 92 8.85 18.79 20.90
N LEU A 93 10.06 18.26 20.79
CA LEU A 93 11.24 18.66 21.59
C LEU A 93 12.14 19.69 20.91
N GLU A 94 11.86 20.00 19.65
CA GLU A 94 12.70 20.89 18.81
C GLU A 94 11.82 21.95 18.17
N GLU A 95 12.40 23.08 17.86
CA GLU A 95 11.74 24.11 17.06
C GLU A 95 11.53 23.61 15.61
N LEU A 96 10.50 24.16 14.95
CA LEU A 96 10.27 23.91 13.53
C LEU A 96 11.49 24.37 12.73
N ASN A 97 11.93 23.55 11.80
CA ASN A 97 13.07 23.84 10.94
C ASN A 97 12.65 23.95 9.46
N GLN A 98 13.60 24.36 8.61
CA GLN A 98 13.36 24.57 7.19
C GLN A 98 12.74 23.34 6.48
N ASN A 99 13.10 22.13 6.88
CA ASN A 99 12.56 20.90 6.29
C ASN A 99 11.08 20.69 6.64
N ASP A 100 10.66 21.06 7.85
CA ASP A 100 9.26 21.02 8.26
C ASP A 100 8.42 21.97 7.40
N PHE A 101 8.95 23.17 7.10
CA PHE A 101 8.29 24.14 6.22
C PHE A 101 8.25 23.71 4.74
N ILE A 102 9.29 23.02 4.25
CA ILE A 102 9.27 22.45 2.88
C ILE A 102 8.14 21.40 2.77
N ILE A 103 8.05 20.48 3.73
CA ILE A 103 6.97 19.49 3.77
C ILE A 103 5.61 20.18 3.83
N ARG A 104 5.44 21.16 4.75
CA ARG A 104 4.22 21.96 4.89
C ARG A 104 3.77 22.53 3.54
N ASP A 105 4.66 23.19 2.82
CA ASP A 105 4.34 23.87 1.56
C ASP A 105 3.86 22.91 0.48
N ILE A 106 4.45 21.70 0.44
CA ILE A 106 4.05 20.62 -0.47
C ILE A 106 2.66 20.11 -0.08
N LEU A 107 2.44 19.83 1.21
CA LEU A 107 1.18 19.30 1.71
C LEU A 107 0.03 20.29 1.56
N MET A 108 0.24 21.59 1.82
CA MET A 108 -0.77 22.61 1.62
C MET A 108 -1.24 22.73 0.17
N LYS A 109 -0.32 22.62 -0.79
CA LYS A 109 -0.65 22.67 -2.23
C LYS A 109 -1.45 21.45 -2.70
N SER A 110 -1.42 20.35 -1.96
CA SER A 110 -2.09 19.10 -2.34
C SER A 110 -3.61 19.14 -2.19
N GLY A 111 -4.13 20.00 -1.31
CA GLY A 111 -5.55 20.03 -0.93
C GLY A 111 -6.03 18.82 -0.16
N LYS A 112 -5.12 17.92 0.27
CA LYS A 112 -5.46 16.75 1.10
C LYS A 112 -5.72 17.17 2.55
N LYS A 113 -6.51 16.38 3.28
CA LYS A 113 -6.64 16.54 4.73
C LYS A 113 -5.33 16.17 5.40
N VAL A 114 -4.78 17.10 6.19
CA VAL A 114 -3.54 16.92 6.93
C VAL A 114 -3.82 17.07 8.42
N LEU A 115 -3.35 16.10 9.22
CA LEU A 115 -3.34 16.14 10.68
C LEU A 115 -1.89 16.29 11.12
N VAL A 116 -1.59 17.33 11.90
CA VAL A 116 -0.24 17.52 12.46
C VAL A 116 -0.14 16.77 13.77
N ALA A 117 0.77 15.79 13.84
CA ALA A 117 1.06 15.03 15.04
C ALA A 117 2.38 15.51 15.65
N VAL A 118 2.30 16.28 16.73
CA VAL A 118 3.47 16.77 17.47
C VAL A 118 3.94 15.68 18.41
N ASN A 119 4.96 14.93 18.00
CA ASN A 119 5.44 13.74 18.69
C ASN A 119 6.50 14.05 19.77
N LYS A 120 6.69 13.11 20.68
CA LYS A 120 7.60 13.15 21.84
C LYS A 120 7.14 14.12 22.95
N LEU A 121 5.83 14.41 23.01
CA LEU A 121 5.22 15.15 24.11
C LEU A 121 4.73 14.16 25.19
N ASP A 122 5.63 13.73 26.04
CA ASP A 122 5.42 12.76 27.11
C ASP A 122 5.13 13.41 28.47
N ASN A 123 5.18 14.75 28.54
CA ASN A 123 5.00 15.53 29.76
C ASN A 123 3.94 16.61 29.56
N PRO A 124 2.88 16.68 30.40
CA PRO A 124 1.84 17.72 30.33
C PRO A 124 2.38 19.15 30.31
N LYS A 125 3.51 19.41 30.99
CA LYS A 125 4.14 20.76 30.97
C LYS A 125 4.65 21.17 29.58
N ARG A 126 4.84 20.23 28.67
CA ARG A 126 5.29 20.49 27.31
C ARG A 126 4.16 20.62 26.31
N GLU A 127 2.93 20.28 26.71
CA GLU A 127 1.74 20.44 25.88
C GLU A 127 1.46 21.93 25.58
N GLU A 128 1.91 22.85 26.45
CA GLU A 128 1.82 24.29 26.17
C GLU A 128 2.60 24.70 24.89
N ASN A 129 3.63 23.95 24.53
CA ASN A 129 4.42 24.22 23.31
C ASN A 129 3.66 23.90 22.02
N ILE A 130 2.51 23.24 22.09
CA ILE A 130 1.72 22.88 20.90
C ILE A 130 1.31 24.09 20.08
N TYR A 131 1.15 25.25 20.74
CA TYR A 131 0.76 26.49 20.07
C TYR A 131 1.76 26.94 18.99
N ASN A 132 3.05 26.62 19.15
CA ASN A 132 4.08 26.98 18.17
C ASN A 132 3.89 26.22 16.84
N TYR A 133 3.23 25.05 16.86
CA TYR A 133 3.06 24.21 15.68
C TYR A 133 1.86 24.63 14.82
N TYR A 134 0.98 25.53 15.33
CA TYR A 134 -0.05 26.16 14.50
C TYR A 134 0.55 27.12 13.45
N GLU A 135 1.84 27.51 13.60
CA GLU A 135 2.58 28.25 12.57
C GLU A 135 2.67 27.45 11.23
N LEU A 136 2.52 26.14 11.28
CA LEU A 136 2.41 25.32 10.07
C LEU A 136 1.13 25.58 9.27
N GLY A 137 0.13 26.26 9.85
CA GLY A 137 -1.09 26.68 9.17
C GLY A 137 -2.13 25.58 8.96
N PHE A 138 -2.02 24.45 9.65
CA PHE A 138 -3.03 23.39 9.66
C PHE A 138 -3.97 23.54 10.87
N GLU A 139 -5.24 23.16 10.69
CA GLU A 139 -6.27 23.28 11.73
C GLU A 139 -6.14 22.22 12.82
N ASP A 140 -5.86 20.98 12.42
CA ASP A 140 -5.78 19.84 13.33
C ASP A 140 -4.33 19.62 13.79
N VAL A 141 -3.98 20.08 14.99
CA VAL A 141 -2.67 19.89 15.64
C VAL A 141 -2.85 19.10 16.93
N LEU A 142 -2.23 17.91 17.03
CA LEU A 142 -2.44 16.95 18.09
C LEU A 142 -1.13 16.64 18.83
N PRO A 143 -1.07 16.78 20.17
CA PRO A 143 0.07 16.34 20.96
C PRO A 143 0.04 14.82 21.08
N ILE A 144 1.17 14.16 20.78
CA ILE A 144 1.28 12.71 20.92
C ILE A 144 2.64 12.31 21.51
N SER A 145 2.69 11.10 22.04
CA SER A 145 3.93 10.37 22.32
C SER A 145 3.84 8.96 21.75
N GLY A 146 4.50 8.73 20.62
CA GLY A 146 4.54 7.40 19.98
C GLY A 146 5.21 6.36 20.86
N GLU A 147 6.21 6.73 21.67
CA GLU A 147 6.88 5.82 22.60
C GLU A 147 5.96 5.37 23.73
N HIS A 148 5.26 6.31 24.35
CA HIS A 148 4.39 6.07 25.50
C HIS A 148 2.92 5.80 25.12
N SER A 149 2.60 5.85 23.83
CA SER A 149 1.23 5.66 23.31
C SER A 149 0.22 6.72 23.82
N LEU A 150 0.70 7.91 24.19
CA LEU A 150 -0.16 9.02 24.63
C LEU A 150 -0.70 9.77 23.39
N GLY A 151 -1.98 10.20 23.44
CA GLY A 151 -2.64 10.94 22.37
C GLY A 151 -2.88 10.13 21.08
N LEU A 152 -2.46 8.85 20.99
CA LEU A 152 -2.69 8.02 19.81
C LEU A 152 -4.16 7.70 19.57
N SER A 153 -4.97 7.58 20.63
CA SER A 153 -6.42 7.38 20.50
C SER A 153 -7.10 8.60 19.90
N ASP A 154 -6.68 9.81 20.30
CA ASP A 154 -7.23 11.05 19.78
C ASP A 154 -6.83 11.24 18.31
N LEU A 155 -5.59 10.86 17.95
CA LEU A 155 -5.14 10.83 16.57
C LEU A 155 -5.98 9.86 15.72
N LEU A 156 -6.25 8.65 16.23
CA LEU A 156 -7.07 7.65 15.55
C LEU A 156 -8.54 8.12 15.41
N ASP A 157 -9.11 8.75 16.41
CA ASP A 157 -10.45 9.34 16.34
C ASP A 157 -10.51 10.43 15.27
N LYS A 158 -9.50 11.32 15.20
CA LYS A 158 -9.40 12.34 14.15
C LYS A 158 -9.21 11.76 12.75
N ILE A 159 -8.42 10.70 12.60
CA ILE A 159 -8.25 9.99 11.33
C ILE A 159 -9.60 9.42 10.86
N THR A 160 -10.35 8.79 11.78
CA THR A 160 -11.58 8.08 11.44
C THR A 160 -12.82 8.96 11.40
N GLU A 161 -12.75 10.21 11.85
CA GLU A 161 -13.88 11.15 11.93
C GLU A 161 -14.66 11.31 10.61
N ASN A 162 -13.97 11.20 9.47
CA ASN A 162 -14.59 11.33 8.15
C ASN A 162 -14.69 10.00 7.38
N PHE A 163 -14.41 8.88 8.03
CA PHE A 163 -14.62 7.59 7.42
C PHE A 163 -16.08 7.18 7.54
N THR A 164 -16.66 6.68 6.49
CA THR A 164 -17.96 6.01 6.56
C THR A 164 -17.81 4.70 7.32
N GLU A 165 -18.67 4.47 8.33
CA GLU A 165 -18.70 3.17 9.01
C GLU A 165 -18.89 2.06 7.97
N ASN A 166 -18.13 0.99 8.12
CA ASN A 166 -18.29 -0.22 7.31
C ASN A 166 -19.63 -0.89 7.65
N ASN A 167 -20.74 -0.32 7.22
CA ASN A 167 -21.99 -1.02 7.17
C ASN A 167 -21.87 -2.08 6.08
N MET A 168 -21.71 -3.33 6.50
CA MET A 168 -21.64 -4.51 5.64
C MET A 168 -23.02 -4.82 5.02
N GLU A 169 -23.52 -3.95 4.16
CA GLU A 169 -24.49 -4.33 3.15
C GLU A 169 -23.74 -4.42 1.82
N GLU A 170 -23.13 -5.58 1.58
CA GLU A 170 -22.65 -5.94 0.25
C GLU A 170 -23.85 -6.10 -0.67
N GLU A 171 -24.07 -5.15 -1.59
CA GLU A 171 -24.84 -5.45 -2.79
C GLU A 171 -24.19 -6.68 -3.45
N LYS A 172 -24.97 -7.76 -3.62
CA LYS A 172 -24.50 -8.97 -4.32
C LYS A 172 -24.11 -8.60 -5.74
N ASP A 173 -22.81 -8.46 -5.93
CA ASP A 173 -22.22 -8.26 -7.25
C ASP A 173 -21.91 -9.64 -7.85
N ASP A 174 -22.72 -10.08 -8.81
CA ASP A 174 -22.59 -11.39 -9.46
C ASP A 174 -21.35 -11.46 -10.41
N ARG A 175 -20.60 -10.39 -10.57
CA ARG A 175 -19.38 -10.35 -11.37
C ARG A 175 -18.22 -10.97 -10.61
N ILE A 176 -17.42 -11.78 -11.29
CA ILE A 176 -16.18 -12.33 -10.70
C ILE A 176 -15.06 -11.29 -10.81
N LYS A 177 -14.58 -10.83 -9.67
CA LYS A 177 -13.48 -9.85 -9.55
C LYS A 177 -12.16 -10.57 -9.36
N PHE A 178 -11.17 -10.25 -10.18
CA PHE A 178 -9.84 -10.81 -10.01
C PHE A 178 -8.77 -9.73 -10.12
N CYS A 179 -7.64 -9.95 -9.46
CA CYS A 179 -6.46 -9.10 -9.57
C CYS A 179 -5.25 -9.90 -10.02
N LEU A 180 -4.29 -9.22 -10.68
CA LEU A 180 -2.98 -9.79 -11.01
C LEU A 180 -1.97 -9.21 -10.03
N ILE A 181 -1.35 -10.11 -9.27
CA ILE A 181 -0.32 -9.78 -8.29
C ILE A 181 1.01 -10.42 -8.69
N GLY A 182 2.11 -9.91 -8.19
CA GLY A 182 3.45 -10.38 -8.51
C GLY A 182 4.40 -9.22 -8.77
N ARG A 183 5.68 -9.52 -8.88
CA ARG A 183 6.78 -8.56 -9.07
C ARG A 183 6.64 -7.68 -10.32
N PRO A 184 7.34 -6.56 -10.40
CA PRO A 184 7.55 -5.84 -11.65
C PRO A 184 8.13 -6.76 -12.74
N ASN A 185 7.82 -6.50 -13.99
CA ASN A 185 8.36 -7.16 -15.18
C ASN A 185 8.11 -8.68 -15.33
N VAL A 186 7.29 -9.30 -14.46
CA VAL A 186 6.87 -10.72 -14.64
C VAL A 186 5.85 -10.92 -15.78
N GLY A 187 5.36 -9.82 -16.37
CA GLY A 187 4.47 -9.86 -17.52
C GLY A 187 2.98 -9.70 -17.20
N LYS A 188 2.60 -9.14 -16.02
CA LYS A 188 1.20 -8.87 -15.67
C LYS A 188 0.45 -8.05 -16.72
N SER A 189 1.07 -6.95 -17.20
CA SER A 189 0.47 -6.08 -18.22
C SER A 189 0.24 -6.78 -19.56
N SER A 190 1.21 -7.60 -19.97
CA SER A 190 1.10 -8.38 -21.20
C SER A 190 0.00 -9.42 -21.10
N LEU A 191 -0.12 -10.07 -19.93
CA LEU A 191 -1.16 -11.07 -19.69
C LEU A 191 -2.57 -10.45 -19.70
N VAL A 192 -2.75 -9.30 -19.02
CA VAL A 192 -4.04 -8.58 -19.05
C VAL A 192 -4.40 -8.15 -20.47
N ASN A 193 -3.44 -7.58 -21.21
CA ASN A 193 -3.68 -7.16 -22.58
C ASN A 193 -4.03 -8.34 -23.50
N ALA A 194 -3.37 -9.47 -23.32
CA ALA A 194 -3.70 -10.68 -24.06
C ALA A 194 -5.11 -11.18 -23.74
N LEU A 195 -5.49 -11.24 -22.46
CA LEU A 195 -6.83 -11.64 -22.03
C LEU A 195 -7.93 -10.71 -22.58
N LEU A 196 -7.70 -9.41 -22.59
CA LEU A 196 -8.69 -8.41 -23.04
C LEU A 196 -8.77 -8.29 -24.57
N ASN A 197 -7.74 -8.73 -25.31
CA ASN A 197 -7.71 -8.70 -26.77
C ASN A 197 -8.15 -10.01 -27.42
N GLU A 198 -8.56 -11.01 -26.63
CA GLU A 198 -9.12 -12.25 -27.20
C GLU A 198 -10.46 -11.99 -27.90
N GLU A 199 -10.68 -12.62 -29.06
CA GLU A 199 -11.89 -12.44 -29.90
C GLU A 199 -13.21 -12.77 -29.16
N LYS A 200 -13.17 -13.58 -28.11
CA LYS A 200 -14.31 -13.97 -27.30
C LYS A 200 -14.60 -13.04 -26.12
N VAL A 201 -13.77 -12.01 -25.93
CA VAL A 201 -13.88 -11.07 -24.80
C VAL A 201 -14.54 -9.78 -25.27
N ILE A 202 -15.66 -9.43 -24.65
CA ILE A 202 -16.36 -8.17 -24.88
C ILE A 202 -16.02 -7.23 -23.72
N VAL A 203 -15.19 -6.23 -23.98
CA VAL A 203 -14.82 -5.20 -22.98
C VAL A 203 -15.93 -4.16 -22.89
N SER A 204 -16.39 -3.89 -21.67
CA SER A 204 -17.39 -2.85 -21.42
C SER A 204 -16.72 -1.47 -21.32
N PRO A 205 -17.23 -0.42 -22.03
CA PRO A 205 -16.61 0.90 -22.02
C PRO A 205 -16.98 1.74 -20.79
N ILE A 206 -17.33 1.16 -19.66
CA ILE A 206 -17.73 1.92 -18.47
C ILE A 206 -16.46 2.50 -17.82
N ALA A 207 -16.19 3.77 -18.09
CA ALA A 207 -15.27 4.57 -17.30
C ALA A 207 -15.87 4.75 -15.90
N GLY A 208 -15.28 4.08 -14.93
CA GLY A 208 -15.69 4.22 -13.52
C GLY A 208 -15.53 5.66 -13.05
N THR A 209 -16.52 6.13 -12.33
CA THR A 209 -16.69 7.47 -11.77
C THR A 209 -15.79 7.74 -10.56
N THR A 210 -14.49 7.57 -10.64
CA THR A 210 -13.58 8.11 -9.61
C THR A 210 -12.14 8.16 -10.10
N ARG A 211 -11.36 9.10 -9.63
CA ARG A 211 -9.95 9.40 -9.95
C ARG A 211 -8.97 8.25 -9.63
N ASP A 212 -9.41 7.11 -9.14
CA ASP A 212 -8.60 6.00 -8.67
C ASP A 212 -8.82 4.75 -9.52
N ALA A 213 -7.73 4.04 -9.82
CA ALA A 213 -7.60 2.70 -10.41
C ALA A 213 -8.71 2.32 -11.42
N ILE A 214 -8.40 2.30 -12.70
CA ILE A 214 -9.37 1.89 -13.73
C ILE A 214 -9.47 0.37 -13.70
N ASP A 215 -10.56 -0.13 -13.11
CA ASP A 215 -10.97 -1.52 -13.24
C ASP A 215 -11.51 -1.75 -14.65
N THR A 216 -11.25 -2.94 -15.22
CA THR A 216 -11.74 -3.27 -16.56
C THR A 216 -12.78 -4.36 -16.47
N GLU A 217 -14.02 -4.04 -16.88
CA GLU A 217 -15.11 -5.02 -16.99
C GLU A 217 -15.08 -5.69 -18.36
N PHE A 218 -15.31 -7.00 -18.37
CA PHE A 218 -15.45 -7.75 -19.60
C PHE A 218 -16.34 -8.97 -19.43
N THR A 219 -16.83 -9.50 -20.53
CA THR A 219 -17.62 -10.71 -20.57
C THR A 219 -16.89 -11.80 -21.37
N TYR A 220 -16.78 -12.99 -20.80
CA TYR A 220 -16.23 -14.16 -21.45
C TYR A 220 -17.16 -15.37 -21.20
N ASN A 221 -17.53 -16.10 -22.25
CA ASN A 221 -18.48 -17.23 -22.17
C ASN A 221 -19.74 -16.91 -21.34
N GLN A 222 -20.37 -15.76 -21.59
CA GLN A 222 -21.59 -15.28 -20.91
C GLN A 222 -21.44 -14.98 -19.42
N LYS A 223 -20.24 -15.05 -18.85
CA LYS A 223 -19.95 -14.65 -17.48
C LYS A 223 -19.27 -13.29 -17.46
N LYS A 224 -19.64 -12.48 -16.46
CA LYS A 224 -19.08 -11.14 -16.28
C LYS A 224 -17.89 -11.19 -15.33
N TYR A 225 -16.80 -10.53 -15.70
CA TYR A 225 -15.56 -10.43 -14.95
C TYR A 225 -15.14 -8.97 -14.78
N VAL A 226 -14.41 -8.70 -13.71
CA VAL A 226 -13.78 -7.41 -13.46
C VAL A 226 -12.32 -7.64 -13.14
N ALA A 227 -11.44 -7.14 -13.98
CA ALA A 227 -10.01 -7.09 -13.70
C ALA A 227 -9.70 -5.82 -12.89
N ILE A 228 -9.28 -6.00 -11.64
CA ILE A 228 -9.01 -4.92 -10.68
C ILE A 228 -7.64 -4.30 -10.96
N ASP A 229 -7.55 -2.96 -10.87
CA ASP A 229 -6.33 -2.15 -10.99
C ASP A 229 -5.57 -2.30 -12.32
N THR A 230 -6.27 -2.39 -13.42
CA THR A 230 -5.64 -2.51 -14.76
C THR A 230 -4.89 -1.24 -15.19
N ALA A 231 -5.19 -0.07 -14.64
CA ALA A 231 -4.49 1.19 -14.95
C ALA A 231 -3.05 1.20 -14.41
N GLY A 232 -2.84 0.69 -13.20
CA GLY A 232 -1.49 0.50 -12.67
C GLY A 232 -0.66 -0.45 -13.52
N ILE A 233 -1.33 -1.46 -14.10
CA ILE A 233 -0.72 -2.43 -15.01
C ILE A 233 -0.41 -1.82 -16.39
N ARG A 234 -1.27 -0.93 -16.94
CA ARG A 234 -1.12 -0.34 -18.27
C ARG A 234 -0.15 0.85 -18.34
N LYS A 235 0.02 1.60 -17.25
CA LYS A 235 0.86 2.82 -17.19
C LYS A 235 2.34 2.57 -16.87
N SER A 236 2.79 1.32 -16.69
CA SER A 236 4.19 1.01 -16.38
C SER A 236 5.11 1.20 -17.59
N GLY A 237 5.24 2.46 -18.07
CA GLY A 237 6.23 2.92 -19.05
C GLY A 237 7.24 3.85 -18.38
N LYS A 238 8.50 3.49 -18.40
CA LYS A 238 9.77 4.26 -18.20
C LYS A 238 9.95 5.24 -17.02
N ILE A 239 8.92 5.73 -16.35
CA ILE A 239 9.05 6.66 -15.19
C ILE A 239 8.96 5.92 -13.85
N PHE A 240 8.49 4.69 -13.83
CA PHE A 240 8.13 3.93 -12.61
C PHE A 240 9.21 2.97 -12.08
N GLU A 241 10.35 2.82 -12.72
CA GLU A 241 11.43 1.91 -12.25
C GLU A 241 12.01 2.30 -10.88
N ARG A 242 11.79 3.55 -10.41
CA ARG A 242 12.27 4.01 -9.10
C ARG A 242 11.31 3.78 -7.94
N ILE A 243 10.11 3.24 -8.19
CA ILE A 243 9.05 3.18 -7.18
C ILE A 243 8.47 1.76 -7.08
N GLU A 244 9.33 0.75 -6.95
CA GLU A 244 8.93 -0.66 -6.72
C GLU A 244 8.01 -0.81 -5.49
N LYS A 245 8.20 0.03 -4.49
CA LYS A 245 7.46 0.02 -3.22
C LYS A 245 5.96 0.35 -3.36
N TYR A 246 5.54 1.13 -4.37
CA TYR A 246 4.11 1.38 -4.65
C TYR A 246 3.36 0.19 -5.23
N SER A 247 4.10 -0.74 -5.84
CA SER A 247 3.52 -1.98 -6.36
C SER A 247 2.85 -2.80 -5.25
N VAL A 248 3.39 -2.77 -4.03
CA VAL A 248 2.88 -3.55 -2.89
C VAL A 248 1.54 -3.03 -2.41
N LEU A 249 1.41 -1.72 -2.14
CA LEU A 249 0.13 -1.16 -1.67
C LEU A 249 -1.00 -1.33 -2.71
N ARG A 250 -0.68 -1.13 -3.99
CA ARG A 250 -1.65 -1.39 -5.07
C ARG A 250 -2.06 -2.85 -5.10
N SER A 251 -1.09 -3.76 -4.94
CA SER A 251 -1.38 -5.19 -4.84
C SER A 251 -2.28 -5.50 -3.65
N MET A 252 -2.03 -4.91 -2.48
CA MET A 252 -2.86 -5.08 -1.28
C MET A 252 -4.30 -4.58 -1.53
N LYS A 253 -4.47 -3.36 -2.04
CA LYS A 253 -5.79 -2.80 -2.39
C LYS A 253 -6.52 -3.63 -3.45
N ALA A 254 -5.79 -4.16 -4.43
CA ALA A 254 -6.36 -5.02 -5.47
C ALA A 254 -6.80 -6.38 -4.90
N ILE A 255 -5.99 -6.98 -4.02
CA ILE A 255 -6.30 -8.25 -3.33
C ILE A 255 -7.60 -8.09 -2.52
N GLU A 256 -7.71 -7.09 -1.67
CA GLU A 256 -8.91 -6.87 -0.83
C GLU A 256 -10.20 -6.77 -1.64
N ARG A 257 -10.15 -6.10 -2.80
CA ARG A 257 -11.29 -5.87 -3.69
C ARG A 257 -11.62 -7.03 -4.63
N SER A 258 -10.75 -8.03 -4.73
CA SER A 258 -10.91 -9.18 -5.62
C SER A 258 -11.56 -10.38 -4.94
N ASP A 259 -12.17 -11.25 -5.73
CA ASP A 259 -12.68 -12.56 -5.31
C ASP A 259 -11.60 -13.64 -5.47
N VAL A 260 -10.64 -13.45 -6.40
CA VAL A 260 -9.53 -14.37 -6.68
C VAL A 260 -8.29 -13.59 -7.11
N CYS A 261 -7.12 -14.07 -6.68
CA CYS A 261 -5.82 -13.49 -7.00
C CYS A 261 -5.06 -14.37 -8.01
N LEU A 262 -4.55 -13.77 -9.08
CA LEU A 262 -3.65 -14.42 -10.02
C LEU A 262 -2.21 -14.01 -9.67
N LEU A 263 -1.46 -14.88 -9.00
CA LEU A 263 -0.05 -14.66 -8.69
C LEU A 263 0.80 -15.00 -9.91
N VAL A 264 1.33 -13.99 -10.58
CA VAL A 264 2.13 -14.14 -11.80
C VAL A 264 3.62 -14.23 -11.43
N ILE A 265 4.26 -15.34 -11.81
CA ILE A 265 5.67 -15.64 -11.57
C ILE A 265 6.40 -15.71 -12.92
N ASN A 266 7.65 -15.25 -12.97
CA ASN A 266 8.51 -15.44 -14.13
C ASN A 266 9.17 -16.82 -14.08
N ALA A 267 8.93 -17.67 -15.10
CA ALA A 267 9.46 -19.02 -15.16
C ALA A 267 11.00 -19.07 -15.18
N GLU A 268 11.66 -18.10 -15.80
CA GLU A 268 13.11 -18.01 -15.92
C GLU A 268 13.78 -17.65 -14.60
N GLU A 269 13.21 -16.70 -13.87
CA GLU A 269 13.76 -16.21 -12.59
C GLU A 269 13.37 -17.11 -11.41
N GLY A 270 12.33 -17.92 -11.57
CA GLY A 270 11.79 -18.75 -10.50
C GLY A 270 11.06 -17.96 -9.42
N ILE A 271 10.90 -18.60 -8.27
CA ILE A 271 10.18 -18.07 -7.11
C ILE A 271 11.18 -17.38 -6.17
N ILE A 272 10.89 -16.16 -5.78
CA ILE A 272 11.68 -15.43 -4.80
C ILE A 272 10.82 -15.04 -3.58
N GLU A 273 11.47 -14.55 -2.52
CA GLU A 273 10.82 -14.23 -1.25
C GLU A 273 9.68 -13.22 -1.40
N HIS A 274 9.84 -12.22 -2.26
CA HIS A 274 8.79 -11.23 -2.55
C HIS A 274 7.50 -11.86 -3.10
N ASP A 275 7.59 -12.90 -3.92
CA ASP A 275 6.42 -13.61 -4.42
C ASP A 275 5.67 -14.33 -3.29
N LYS A 276 6.41 -14.87 -2.31
CA LYS A 276 5.85 -15.51 -1.12
C LYS A 276 5.14 -14.52 -0.22
N HIS A 277 5.70 -13.33 0.01
CA HIS A 277 5.08 -12.28 0.81
C HIS A 277 3.73 -11.82 0.23
N ILE A 278 3.69 -11.59 -1.08
CA ILE A 278 2.43 -11.20 -1.75
C ILE A 278 1.39 -12.33 -1.64
N ALA A 279 1.81 -13.58 -1.79
CA ALA A 279 0.93 -14.75 -1.65
C ALA A 279 0.42 -14.89 -0.21
N SER A 280 1.27 -14.69 0.79
CA SER A 280 0.88 -14.73 2.22
C SER A 280 -0.18 -13.67 2.53
N TYR A 281 -0.03 -12.45 2.02
CA TYR A 281 -1.03 -11.42 2.21
C TYR A 281 -2.39 -11.79 1.59
N ALA A 282 -2.40 -12.34 0.37
CA ALA A 282 -3.64 -12.80 -0.26
C ALA A 282 -4.31 -13.93 0.55
N LEU A 283 -3.52 -14.83 1.15
CA LEU A 283 -4.00 -15.88 2.05
C LEU A 283 -4.61 -15.31 3.33
N GLU A 284 -3.96 -14.32 3.97
CA GLU A 284 -4.45 -13.64 5.18
C GLU A 284 -5.79 -12.91 4.95
N GLU A 285 -5.96 -12.33 3.75
CA GLU A 285 -7.24 -11.73 3.33
C GLU A 285 -8.27 -12.79 2.89
N GLY A 286 -7.96 -14.08 3.05
CA GLY A 286 -8.86 -15.19 2.75
C GLY A 286 -9.16 -15.35 1.26
N LYS A 287 -8.27 -14.86 0.37
CA LYS A 287 -8.50 -14.88 -1.08
C LYS A 287 -7.96 -16.16 -1.71
N PRO A 288 -8.73 -16.82 -2.57
CA PRO A 288 -8.22 -17.92 -3.42
C PRO A 288 -7.08 -17.42 -4.32
N ILE A 289 -6.03 -18.23 -4.47
CA ILE A 289 -4.85 -17.89 -5.26
C ILE A 289 -4.69 -18.88 -6.40
N ILE A 290 -4.52 -18.37 -7.62
CA ILE A 290 -4.10 -19.13 -8.80
C ILE A 290 -2.68 -18.72 -9.14
N ILE A 291 -1.74 -19.64 -9.13
CA ILE A 291 -0.35 -19.38 -9.53
C ILE A 291 -0.25 -19.47 -11.05
N VAL A 292 0.19 -18.40 -11.68
CA VAL A 292 0.39 -18.28 -13.13
C VAL A 292 1.88 -18.19 -13.42
N VAL A 293 2.43 -19.24 -14.02
CA VAL A 293 3.84 -19.27 -14.44
C VAL A 293 3.95 -18.70 -15.85
N ASN A 294 4.44 -17.48 -15.95
CA ASN A 294 4.54 -16.72 -17.19
C ASN A 294 5.96 -16.82 -17.80
N LYS A 295 6.11 -16.43 -19.05
CA LYS A 295 7.35 -16.52 -19.84
C LYS A 295 7.90 -17.95 -19.94
N TRP A 296 7.02 -18.94 -19.99
CA TRP A 296 7.42 -20.34 -20.10
C TRP A 296 8.17 -20.65 -21.40
N ASP A 297 7.98 -19.82 -22.42
CA ASP A 297 8.69 -19.86 -23.71
C ASP A 297 10.19 -19.59 -23.62
N THR A 298 10.64 -18.88 -22.56
CA THR A 298 12.06 -18.57 -22.32
C THR A 298 12.82 -19.70 -21.62
N VAL A 299 12.12 -20.69 -21.06
CA VAL A 299 12.75 -21.81 -20.35
C VAL A 299 13.33 -22.80 -21.37
N ASN A 300 14.62 -23.08 -21.27
CA ASN A 300 15.37 -23.91 -22.22
C ASN A 300 14.92 -25.39 -22.24
N ASP A 301 14.47 -25.91 -21.10
CA ASP A 301 13.97 -27.30 -20.98
C ASP A 301 12.47 -27.29 -20.70
N LYS A 302 11.69 -27.21 -21.81
CA LYS A 302 10.21 -27.15 -21.75
C LYS A 302 9.55 -28.43 -21.23
N ASN A 303 10.31 -29.51 -21.08
CA ASN A 303 9.76 -30.83 -20.70
C ASN A 303 9.61 -30.99 -19.19
N ASP A 304 10.01 -30.04 -18.38
CA ASP A 304 10.05 -30.21 -16.93
C ASP A 304 8.98 -29.43 -16.15
N ILE A 305 7.75 -29.42 -16.68
CA ILE A 305 6.57 -28.93 -15.94
C ILE A 305 6.44 -29.63 -14.59
N SER A 306 6.80 -30.93 -14.52
CA SER A 306 6.70 -31.70 -13.28
C SER A 306 7.68 -31.21 -12.21
N THR A 307 8.91 -30.90 -12.60
CA THR A 307 9.95 -30.37 -11.70
C THR A 307 9.60 -28.97 -11.24
N PHE A 308 9.16 -28.11 -12.17
CA PHE A 308 8.72 -26.75 -11.80
C PHE A 308 7.50 -26.79 -10.87
N THR A 309 6.54 -27.68 -11.11
CA THR A 309 5.39 -27.89 -10.22
C THR A 309 5.83 -28.34 -8.82
N LYS A 310 6.80 -29.25 -8.73
CA LYS A 310 7.37 -29.66 -7.43
C LYS A 310 8.06 -28.49 -6.73
N LEU A 311 8.81 -27.66 -7.46
CA LEU A 311 9.43 -26.43 -6.94
C LEU A 311 8.36 -25.47 -6.39
N VAL A 312 7.33 -25.16 -7.18
CA VAL A 312 6.22 -24.30 -6.74
C VAL A 312 5.60 -24.82 -5.44
N ARG A 313 5.29 -26.12 -5.38
CA ARG A 313 4.72 -26.73 -4.18
C ARG A 313 5.67 -26.74 -2.98
N SER A 314 6.97 -26.83 -3.21
CA SER A 314 7.97 -26.80 -2.14
C SER A 314 8.17 -25.39 -1.57
N GLU A 315 8.10 -24.35 -2.42
CA GLU A 315 8.26 -22.96 -2.02
C GLU A 315 7.00 -22.37 -1.39
N PHE A 316 5.81 -22.77 -1.86
CA PHE A 316 4.52 -22.33 -1.33
C PHE A 316 3.86 -23.38 -0.43
N LYS A 317 4.61 -23.98 0.51
CA LYS A 317 4.07 -25.01 1.43
C LYS A 317 2.87 -24.53 2.24
N PHE A 318 2.83 -23.21 2.55
CA PHE A 318 1.72 -22.59 3.26
C PHE A 318 0.43 -22.47 2.41
N LEU A 319 0.50 -22.72 1.09
CA LEU A 319 -0.62 -22.82 0.15
C LEU A 319 -0.90 -24.28 -0.23
N SER A 320 -0.78 -25.23 0.69
CA SER A 320 -0.84 -26.67 0.40
C SER A 320 -2.21 -27.18 -0.10
N PHE A 321 -3.22 -26.36 0.04
CA PHE A 321 -4.59 -26.62 -0.46
C PHE A 321 -4.72 -26.36 -1.96
#